data_30fac2b95dc720ae74c034a5c2047b2d
#
_entry.id   30fac2b95dc720ae74c034a5c2047b2d
#
_cell.length_a   1.000
_cell.length_b   1.000
_cell.length_c   1.000
_cell.angle_alpha   90.00
_cell.angle_beta   90.00
_cell.angle_gamma   90.00
#
_symmetry.space_group_name_H-M   'P 1'
#
loop_
_entity.id
_entity.type
_entity.pdbx_description
1 polymer ?
#
loop_
_entity_poly.entity_id
_entity_poly.type
_entity_poly.pdbx_seq_one_letter_code
_entity_poly.pdbx_strand_id
1 'polypeptide(L)'
;MKQADALKENVERNNDNFIMLPTVDFCFKSLMNNPKVRKGFIAALLKKDPESIRETVLLPTMLRQEYPDDKLGVLDVRVLLEDKTQIDMEMQVAYFAYWDARVLFYLSKIFADQLKRGEPYENLKKCIHVSILDFIHFEKDTECYRTICFCDKKTGKKYTDRMEIQILELKKLPADIRSGDDLIKWMKFFGGKSRKEFAAMAKTDSFIEEAYKELEKLSADERAKLEYEARERAIRDYNSQMSSALRLGEQKGMERGIRQGEREERRRIIENQLKKGRSMEETAELLGLNLSEVRELAGKEKE
;
A
#
# COMPACT_ATOMS: atom_id res chain seq x y z
N MET A 1 26.09 38.94 14.67
CA MET A 1 25.18 38.61 15.79
C MET A 1 23.73 38.45 15.31
N LYS A 2 23.06 39.50 14.78
CA LYS A 2 21.63 39.41 14.39
C LYS A 2 21.24 38.31 13.36
N GLN A 3 22.11 37.92 12.42
CA GLN A 3 21.81 36.82 11.45
C GLN A 3 21.92 35.42 12.06
N ALA A 4 22.83 35.24 13.03
CA ALA A 4 22.97 33.96 13.73
C ALA A 4 21.82 33.72 14.70
N ASP A 5 21.32 34.79 15.33
CA ASP A 5 20.14 34.70 16.22
C ASP A 5 18.85 34.46 15.45
N ALA A 6 18.67 35.09 14.29
CA ALA A 6 17.55 34.86 13.40
C ALA A 6 17.55 33.42 12.78
N LEU A 7 18.74 32.87 12.53
CA LEU A 7 18.88 31.47 12.09
C LEU A 7 18.55 30.47 13.20
N LYS A 8 18.99 30.79 14.45
CA LYS A 8 18.63 29.99 15.63
C LYS A 8 17.13 30.02 15.92
N GLU A 9 16.50 31.20 15.91
CA GLU A 9 15.05 31.35 16.07
C GLU A 9 14.26 30.62 14.97
N ASN A 10 14.70 30.63 13.71
CA ASN A 10 14.06 29.87 12.63
C ASN A 10 14.26 28.35 12.77
N VAL A 11 15.42 27.92 13.26
CA VAL A 11 15.66 26.49 13.54
C VAL A 11 14.84 26.03 14.74
N GLU A 12 14.72 26.82 15.78
CA GLU A 12 13.87 26.53 16.95
C GLU A 12 12.38 26.53 16.59
N ARG A 13 11.88 27.50 15.81
CA ARG A 13 10.48 27.50 15.31
C ARG A 13 10.16 26.34 14.38
N ASN A 14 11.12 25.88 13.58
CA ASN A 14 10.95 24.69 12.76
C ASN A 14 10.96 23.40 13.60
N ASN A 15 11.71 23.37 14.70
CA ASN A 15 11.72 22.25 15.62
C ASN A 15 10.42 22.16 16.44
N ASP A 16 9.81 23.28 16.82
CA ASP A 16 8.52 23.30 17.56
C ASP A 16 7.34 22.81 16.73
N ASN A 17 7.41 22.88 15.40
CA ASN A 17 6.36 22.40 14.50
C ASN A 17 6.59 20.97 13.96
N PHE A 18 7.80 20.41 14.18
CA PHE A 18 8.09 19.06 13.71
C PHE A 18 7.27 18.03 14.47
N ILE A 19 6.67 17.12 13.73
CA ILE A 19 6.05 15.92 14.26
C ILE A 19 6.22 14.78 13.26
N MET A 20 6.59 13.62 13.75
CA MET A 20 6.71 12.41 12.93
C MET A 20 5.35 11.97 12.42
N LEU A 21 5.30 11.41 11.22
CA LEU A 21 4.06 10.96 10.61
C LEU A 21 3.81 9.48 10.88
N PRO A 22 2.60 9.09 11.30
CA PRO A 22 2.25 7.69 11.52
C PRO A 22 2.39 6.79 10.29
N THR A 23 2.40 7.37 9.07
CA THR A 23 2.58 6.62 7.82
C THR A 23 4.00 6.06 7.64
N VAL A 24 4.97 6.52 8.41
CA VAL A 24 6.30 5.89 8.44
C VAL A 24 6.25 4.65 9.33
N ASP A 25 6.67 3.50 8.79
CA ASP A 25 6.57 2.17 9.44
C ASP A 25 7.10 2.15 10.87
N PHE A 26 8.23 2.79 11.11
CA PHE A 26 8.83 2.95 12.43
C PHE A 26 7.89 3.66 13.41
N CYS A 27 7.22 4.74 13.00
CA CYS A 27 6.28 5.48 13.84
C CYS A 27 5.03 4.63 14.13
N PHE A 28 4.49 3.97 13.11
CA PHE A 28 3.34 3.08 13.27
C PHE A 28 3.63 1.95 14.27
N LYS A 29 4.78 1.28 14.12
CA LYS A 29 5.23 0.25 15.08
C LYS A 29 5.34 0.79 16.49
N SER A 30 5.94 1.97 16.65
CA SER A 30 6.08 2.62 17.97
C SER A 30 4.74 2.96 18.60
N LEU A 31 3.78 3.48 17.84
CA LEU A 31 2.41 3.71 18.31
C LEU A 31 1.74 2.42 18.75
N MET A 32 1.87 1.34 17.96
CA MET A 32 1.27 0.04 18.30
C MET A 32 1.97 -0.67 19.47
N ASN A 33 3.15 -0.25 19.88
CA ASN A 33 3.79 -0.73 21.11
C ASN A 33 3.07 -0.21 22.37
N ASN A 34 2.42 0.96 22.33
CA ASN A 34 1.60 1.44 23.45
C ASN A 34 0.31 0.61 23.54
N PRO A 35 0.04 -0.09 24.68
CA PRO A 35 -1.10 -0.98 24.81
C PRO A 35 -2.45 -0.26 24.74
N LYS A 36 -2.54 0.99 25.22
CA LYS A 36 -3.77 1.79 25.15
C LYS A 36 -4.07 2.21 23.72
N VAL A 37 -3.08 2.70 22.97
CA VAL A 37 -3.20 3.04 21.55
C VAL A 37 -3.64 1.82 20.75
N ARG A 38 -2.95 0.69 20.93
CA ARG A 38 -3.25 -0.57 20.26
C ARG A 38 -4.67 -1.07 20.56
N LYS A 39 -5.09 -1.03 21.84
CA LYS A 39 -6.45 -1.39 22.27
C LYS A 39 -7.50 -0.53 21.56
N GLY A 40 -7.34 0.79 21.56
CA GLY A 40 -8.26 1.72 20.93
C GLY A 40 -8.40 1.50 19.42
N PHE A 41 -7.28 1.33 18.71
CA PHE A 41 -7.31 1.05 17.27
C PHE A 41 -7.97 -0.31 16.96
N ILE A 42 -7.61 -1.37 17.67
CA ILE A 42 -8.21 -2.71 17.46
C ILE A 42 -9.71 -2.70 17.77
N ALA A 43 -10.15 -1.98 18.80
CA ALA A 43 -11.57 -1.84 19.12
C ALA A 43 -12.34 -1.18 17.97
N ALA A 44 -11.82 -0.09 17.42
CA ALA A 44 -12.40 0.58 16.27
C ALA A 44 -12.43 -0.32 15.02
N LEU A 45 -11.33 -1.04 14.76
CA LEU A 45 -11.19 -1.97 13.65
C LEU A 45 -12.22 -3.12 13.71
N LEU A 46 -12.43 -3.67 14.89
CA LEU A 46 -13.36 -4.79 15.12
C LEU A 46 -14.80 -4.31 15.39
N LYS A 47 -15.05 -2.99 15.44
CA LYS A 47 -16.34 -2.38 15.81
C LYS A 47 -16.85 -2.89 17.16
N LYS A 48 -15.94 -3.00 18.11
CA LYS A 48 -16.21 -3.45 19.48
C LYS A 48 -16.02 -2.32 20.48
N ASP A 49 -16.70 -2.41 21.63
CA ASP A 49 -16.41 -1.54 22.77
C ASP A 49 -14.94 -1.77 23.21
N PRO A 50 -14.10 -0.73 23.36
CA PRO A 50 -12.74 -0.87 23.86
C PRO A 50 -12.64 -1.64 25.17
N GLU A 51 -13.63 -1.50 26.09
CA GLU A 51 -13.63 -2.22 27.34
C GLU A 51 -13.88 -3.73 27.20
N SER A 52 -14.44 -4.16 26.06
CA SER A 52 -14.57 -5.58 25.72
C SER A 52 -13.25 -6.23 25.32
N ILE A 53 -12.22 -5.45 24.99
CA ILE A 53 -10.87 -5.92 24.65
C ILE A 53 -10.01 -5.86 25.90
N ARG A 54 -9.89 -6.98 26.59
CA ARG A 54 -9.17 -7.06 27.87
C ARG A 54 -7.66 -7.01 27.67
N GLU A 55 -7.14 -7.82 26.77
CA GLU A 55 -5.71 -7.96 26.55
C GLU A 55 -5.35 -7.99 25.06
N THR A 56 -4.25 -7.34 24.74
CA THR A 56 -3.61 -7.37 23.42
C THR A 56 -2.12 -7.68 23.59
N VAL A 57 -1.68 -8.85 23.15
CA VAL A 57 -0.29 -9.29 23.29
C VAL A 57 0.43 -9.14 21.95
N LEU A 58 1.58 -8.44 21.96
CA LEU A 58 2.43 -8.39 20.77
C LEU A 58 3.13 -9.73 20.55
N LEU A 59 3.08 -10.23 19.34
CA LEU A 59 3.77 -11.44 18.92
C LEU A 59 5.02 -11.09 18.10
N PRO A 60 6.00 -12.02 17.99
CA PRO A 60 7.11 -11.86 17.07
C PRO A 60 6.62 -11.62 15.63
N THR A 61 7.24 -10.65 14.97
CA THR A 61 6.88 -10.23 13.60
C THR A 61 7.58 -11.06 12.52
N MET A 62 8.66 -11.76 12.87
CA MET A 62 9.35 -12.68 11.96
C MET A 62 8.56 -13.98 11.87
N LEU A 63 8.07 -14.31 10.67
CA LEU A 63 7.35 -15.54 10.42
C LEU A 63 8.30 -16.73 10.34
N ARG A 64 7.83 -17.86 10.85
CA ARG A 64 8.62 -19.09 10.88
C ARG A 64 8.99 -19.54 9.46
N GLN A 65 10.24 -19.90 9.25
CA GLN A 65 10.70 -20.62 8.08
C GLN A 65 10.77 -22.12 8.43
N GLU A 66 10.23 -22.96 7.59
CA GLU A 66 10.35 -24.42 7.75
C GLU A 66 11.69 -24.92 7.18
N TYR A 67 12.13 -24.27 6.09
CA TYR A 67 13.39 -24.52 5.41
C TYR A 67 14.21 -23.24 5.31
N PRO A 68 15.56 -23.33 5.27
CA PRO A 68 16.43 -22.15 5.16
C PRO A 68 16.15 -21.29 3.90
N ASP A 69 15.70 -21.92 2.83
CA ASP A 69 15.42 -21.26 1.54
C ASP A 69 13.99 -20.70 1.43
N ASP A 70 13.16 -20.90 2.46
CA ASP A 70 11.81 -20.34 2.49
C ASP A 70 11.87 -18.82 2.48
N LYS A 71 10.91 -18.21 1.77
CA LYS A 71 10.77 -16.76 1.78
C LYS A 71 10.55 -16.25 3.20
N LEU A 72 11.48 -15.42 3.68
CA LEU A 72 11.35 -14.75 4.97
C LEU A 72 10.18 -13.77 4.94
N GLY A 73 9.20 -13.98 5.80
CA GLY A 73 8.12 -13.03 6.04
C GLY A 73 8.43 -12.20 7.29
N VAL A 74 8.46 -10.88 7.12
CA VAL A 74 8.58 -9.94 8.25
C VAL A 74 7.36 -9.04 8.22
N LEU A 75 6.59 -9.04 9.31
CA LEU A 75 5.40 -8.25 9.51
C LEU A 75 5.73 -6.93 10.22
N ASP A 76 4.84 -5.95 10.12
CA ASP A 76 5.04 -4.71 10.87
C ASP A 76 4.62 -4.87 12.33
N VAL A 77 3.39 -5.27 12.57
CA VAL A 77 2.83 -5.46 13.92
C VAL A 77 1.96 -6.71 13.93
N ARG A 78 2.20 -7.62 14.87
CA ARG A 78 1.39 -8.83 15.07
C ARG A 78 0.85 -8.89 16.48
N VAL A 79 -0.45 -9.07 16.62
CA VAL A 79 -1.16 -9.02 17.90
C VAL A 79 -1.98 -10.30 18.10
N LEU A 80 -1.97 -10.81 19.33
CA LEU A 80 -2.83 -11.87 19.80
C LEU A 80 -3.87 -11.30 20.78
N LEU A 81 -5.14 -11.58 20.54
CA LEU A 81 -6.24 -11.25 21.44
C LEU A 81 -6.51 -12.39 22.43
N GLU A 82 -7.31 -12.12 23.46
CA GLU A 82 -7.70 -13.10 24.49
C GLU A 82 -8.40 -14.34 23.88
N ASP A 83 -9.27 -14.14 22.90
CA ASP A 83 -9.97 -15.22 22.16
C ASP A 83 -9.08 -15.97 21.16
N LYS A 84 -7.77 -15.70 21.20
CA LYS A 84 -6.74 -16.24 20.30
C LYS A 84 -6.85 -15.79 18.85
N THR A 85 -7.68 -14.80 18.54
CA THR A 85 -7.64 -14.11 17.26
C THR A 85 -6.27 -13.46 17.06
N GLN A 86 -5.67 -13.67 15.91
CA GLN A 86 -4.41 -13.03 15.51
C GLN A 86 -4.68 -11.91 14.51
N ILE A 87 -4.07 -10.76 14.76
CA ILE A 87 -4.19 -9.59 13.88
C ILE A 87 -2.78 -9.21 13.44
N ASP A 88 -2.57 -9.17 12.14
CA ASP A 88 -1.39 -8.62 11.48
C ASP A 88 -1.76 -7.26 10.89
N MET A 89 -0.97 -6.23 11.20
CA MET A 89 -1.22 -4.85 10.75
C MET A 89 0.01 -4.32 10.03
N GLU A 90 -0.17 -3.87 8.78
CA GLU A 90 0.90 -3.31 7.95
C GLU A 90 0.56 -1.90 7.47
N MET A 91 1.54 -0.99 7.58
CA MET A 91 1.48 0.36 7.03
C MET A 91 2.25 0.41 5.69
N GLN A 92 1.56 0.76 4.60
CA GLN A 92 2.12 0.76 3.26
C GLN A 92 1.97 2.14 2.61
N VAL A 93 3.10 2.74 2.25
CA VAL A 93 3.14 4.10 1.65
C VAL A 93 3.42 4.10 0.15
N ALA A 94 3.77 2.95 -0.42
CA ALA A 94 4.10 2.80 -1.82
C ALA A 94 3.34 1.62 -2.44
N TYR A 95 2.83 1.82 -3.65
CA TYR A 95 2.18 0.76 -4.41
C TYR A 95 3.17 -0.34 -4.78
N PHE A 96 2.73 -1.57 -4.68
CA PHE A 96 3.46 -2.75 -5.08
C PHE A 96 2.56 -3.67 -5.93
N ALA A 97 2.97 -4.00 -7.15
CA ALA A 97 2.14 -4.71 -8.14
C ALA A 97 1.62 -6.08 -7.66
N TYR A 98 2.36 -6.76 -6.77
CA TYR A 98 2.00 -8.07 -6.22
C TYR A 98 1.52 -7.99 -4.77
N TRP A 99 0.95 -6.85 -4.39
CA TRP A 99 0.50 -6.61 -3.02
C TRP A 99 -0.54 -7.63 -2.56
N ASP A 100 -1.55 -7.93 -3.40
CA ASP A 100 -2.58 -8.92 -3.07
C ASP A 100 -1.98 -10.30 -2.78
N ALA A 101 -1.04 -10.74 -3.60
CA ALA A 101 -0.35 -12.02 -3.41
C ALA A 101 0.48 -12.04 -2.11
N ARG A 102 1.12 -10.91 -1.75
CA ARG A 102 1.86 -10.76 -0.49
C ARG A 102 0.94 -10.86 0.71
N VAL A 103 -0.20 -10.18 0.69
CA VAL A 103 -1.21 -10.22 1.76
C VAL A 103 -1.72 -11.64 1.97
N LEU A 104 -2.10 -12.32 0.88
CA LEU A 104 -2.55 -13.72 0.94
C LEU A 104 -1.45 -14.66 1.49
N PHE A 105 -0.20 -14.46 1.06
CA PHE A 105 0.93 -15.26 1.55
C PHE A 105 1.11 -15.09 3.06
N TYR A 106 1.13 -13.85 3.58
CA TYR A 106 1.31 -13.61 5.01
C TYR A 106 0.15 -14.13 5.84
N LEU A 107 -1.09 -13.83 5.43
CA LEU A 107 -2.28 -14.31 6.12
C LEU A 107 -2.35 -15.84 6.17
N SER A 108 -2.04 -16.51 5.04
CA SER A 108 -2.02 -17.98 4.98
C SER A 108 -0.94 -18.56 5.89
N LYS A 109 0.24 -17.93 5.93
CA LYS A 109 1.34 -18.40 6.77
C LYS A 109 1.01 -18.23 8.27
N ILE A 110 0.46 -17.08 8.68
CA ILE A 110 -0.01 -16.86 10.05
C ILE A 110 -1.08 -17.88 10.43
N PHE A 111 -2.00 -18.19 9.51
CA PHE A 111 -3.07 -19.14 9.76
C PHE A 111 -2.54 -20.57 9.91
N ALA A 112 -1.66 -21.00 9.01
CA ALA A 112 -1.06 -22.34 9.05
C ALA A 112 -0.14 -22.54 10.25
N ASP A 113 0.64 -21.54 10.65
CA ASP A 113 1.59 -21.59 11.76
C ASP A 113 0.91 -21.79 13.14
N GLN A 114 -0.43 -21.73 13.22
CA GLN A 114 -1.14 -21.96 14.48
C GLN A 114 -1.11 -23.44 14.91
N LEU A 115 -0.96 -24.37 13.96
CA LEU A 115 -1.00 -25.79 14.25
C LEU A 115 0.39 -26.43 14.19
N LYS A 116 0.64 -27.34 15.12
CA LYS A 116 1.75 -28.27 15.07
C LYS A 116 1.28 -29.62 14.55
N ARG A 117 2.25 -30.46 14.17
CA ARG A 117 1.96 -31.83 13.72
C ARG A 117 1.12 -32.61 14.75
N GLY A 118 -0.04 -33.12 14.33
CA GLY A 118 -0.94 -33.91 15.16
C GLY A 118 -1.97 -33.11 15.95
N GLU A 119 -1.94 -31.79 15.92
CA GLU A 119 -2.98 -30.96 16.55
C GLU A 119 -4.26 -30.93 15.71
N PRO A 120 -5.45 -30.92 16.36
CA PRO A 120 -6.73 -30.92 15.66
C PRO A 120 -7.02 -29.54 15.03
N TYR A 121 -7.70 -29.54 13.87
CA TYR A 121 -8.07 -28.33 13.13
C TYR A 121 -9.00 -27.38 13.88
N GLU A 122 -9.70 -27.83 14.93
CA GLU A 122 -10.53 -27.01 15.80
C GLU A 122 -9.74 -25.97 16.58
N ASN A 123 -8.42 -26.17 16.74
CA ASN A 123 -7.51 -25.22 17.37
C ASN A 123 -7.23 -23.99 16.49
N LEU A 124 -7.50 -24.05 15.18
CA LEU A 124 -7.36 -22.90 14.30
C LEU A 124 -8.31 -21.76 14.74
N LYS A 125 -7.74 -20.61 15.01
CA LYS A 125 -8.46 -19.40 15.38
C LYS A 125 -8.44 -18.40 14.22
N LYS A 126 -9.26 -17.36 14.35
CA LYS A 126 -9.36 -16.30 13.35
C LYS A 126 -8.03 -15.58 13.17
N CYS A 127 -7.68 -15.32 11.92
CA CYS A 127 -6.58 -14.44 11.52
C CYS A 127 -7.12 -13.29 10.68
N ILE A 128 -6.68 -12.08 11.01
CA ILE A 128 -7.05 -10.86 10.30
C ILE A 128 -5.76 -10.19 9.81
N HIS A 129 -5.66 -9.94 8.52
CA HIS A 129 -4.64 -9.07 7.96
C HIS A 129 -5.22 -7.68 7.74
N VAL A 130 -4.56 -6.65 8.24
CA VAL A 130 -4.97 -5.25 8.15
C VAL A 130 -3.94 -4.48 7.35
N SER A 131 -4.30 -4.01 6.17
CA SER A 131 -3.47 -3.14 5.36
C SER A 131 -3.94 -1.71 5.45
N ILE A 132 -3.06 -0.83 5.94
CA ILE A 132 -3.28 0.63 6.00
C ILE A 132 -2.47 1.23 4.85
N LEU A 133 -3.17 1.75 3.82
CA LEU A 133 -2.58 2.17 2.55
C LEU A 133 -2.59 3.71 2.44
N ASP A 134 -1.44 4.34 2.29
CA ASP A 134 -1.32 5.77 1.94
C ASP A 134 -1.34 5.99 0.41
N PHE A 135 -2.04 5.10 -0.32
CA PHE A 135 -2.31 5.19 -1.76
C PHE A 135 -3.69 4.61 -2.08
N ILE A 136 -4.17 4.83 -3.31
CA ILE A 136 -5.42 4.24 -3.81
C ILE A 136 -5.09 2.90 -4.46
N HIS A 137 -5.69 1.82 -3.96
CA HIS A 137 -5.58 0.47 -4.51
C HIS A 137 -6.80 0.10 -5.35
N PHE A 138 -8.00 0.46 -4.89
CA PHE A 138 -9.25 0.23 -5.63
C PHE A 138 -9.71 1.51 -6.33
N GLU A 139 -9.31 1.72 -7.56
CA GLU A 139 -9.56 2.96 -8.32
C GLU A 139 -11.03 3.19 -8.68
N LYS A 140 -11.84 2.12 -8.72
CA LYS A 140 -13.21 2.14 -9.29
C LYS A 140 -14.30 2.54 -8.29
N ASP A 141 -13.96 2.75 -7.04
CA ASP A 141 -14.92 3.11 -5.99
C ASP A 141 -14.35 4.14 -5.01
N THR A 142 -15.20 4.66 -4.12
CA THR A 142 -14.87 5.68 -3.12
C THR A 142 -14.80 5.14 -1.69
N GLU A 143 -14.98 3.82 -1.50
CA GLU A 143 -14.98 3.21 -0.19
C GLU A 143 -13.58 3.28 0.44
N CYS A 144 -13.45 3.98 1.56
CA CYS A 144 -12.16 4.19 2.24
C CYS A 144 -11.72 2.98 3.08
N TYR A 145 -12.63 2.10 3.48
CA TYR A 145 -12.26 0.83 4.10
C TYR A 145 -13.18 -0.31 3.66
N ARG A 146 -12.66 -1.52 3.71
CA ARG A 146 -13.39 -2.74 3.36
C ARG A 146 -12.90 -3.95 4.10
N THR A 147 -13.80 -4.91 4.27
CA THR A 147 -13.52 -6.24 4.80
C THR A 147 -13.75 -7.28 3.72
N ILE A 148 -12.74 -8.11 3.48
CA ILE A 148 -12.76 -9.19 2.51
C ILE A 148 -12.71 -10.51 3.27
N CYS A 149 -13.58 -11.45 2.90
CA CYS A 149 -13.65 -12.80 3.48
C CYS A 149 -13.97 -13.83 2.40
N PHE A 150 -13.89 -15.11 2.75
CA PHE A 150 -14.23 -16.20 1.85
C PHE A 150 -15.74 -16.32 1.69
N CYS A 151 -16.22 -16.21 0.45
CA CYS A 151 -17.63 -16.31 0.11
C CYS A 151 -17.85 -17.31 -1.04
N ASP A 152 -19.03 -17.95 -1.04
CA ASP A 152 -19.50 -18.72 -2.19
C ASP A 152 -19.71 -17.79 -3.39
N LYS A 153 -19.05 -18.09 -4.51
CA LYS A 153 -19.04 -17.23 -5.69
C LYS A 153 -20.42 -17.05 -6.32
N LYS A 154 -21.29 -18.07 -6.23
CA LYS A 154 -22.62 -18.05 -6.85
C LYS A 154 -23.66 -17.34 -5.98
N THR A 155 -23.62 -17.58 -4.68
CA THR A 155 -24.66 -17.09 -3.76
C THR A 155 -24.25 -15.83 -2.99
N GLY A 156 -22.96 -15.48 -3.00
CA GLY A 156 -22.40 -14.41 -2.17
C GLY A 156 -22.38 -14.73 -0.67
N LYS A 157 -22.83 -15.90 -0.25
CA LYS A 157 -22.88 -16.26 1.17
C LYS A 157 -21.48 -16.49 1.71
N LYS A 158 -21.23 -15.94 2.90
CA LYS A 158 -19.98 -16.15 3.61
C LYS A 158 -19.79 -17.64 3.91
N TYR A 159 -18.66 -18.20 3.48
CA TYR A 159 -18.25 -19.58 3.76
C TYR A 159 -17.57 -19.67 5.13
N THR A 160 -16.62 -18.78 5.38
CA THR A 160 -15.91 -18.70 6.67
C THR A 160 -15.37 -17.28 6.89
N ASP A 161 -15.20 -16.91 8.13
CA ASP A 161 -14.51 -15.68 8.58
C ASP A 161 -13.24 -15.98 9.39
N ARG A 162 -12.74 -17.21 9.30
CA ARG A 162 -11.48 -17.60 9.96
C ARG A 162 -10.25 -16.86 9.38
N MET A 163 -10.31 -16.48 8.13
CA MET A 163 -9.34 -15.62 7.47
C MET A 163 -10.05 -14.39 6.92
N GLU A 164 -9.56 -13.22 7.27
CA GLU A 164 -10.16 -11.93 6.91
C GLU A 164 -9.06 -10.95 6.51
N ILE A 165 -9.32 -10.14 5.49
CA ILE A 165 -8.44 -9.04 5.06
C ILE A 165 -9.23 -7.76 5.24
N GLN A 166 -8.67 -6.80 5.97
CA GLN A 166 -9.20 -5.45 6.12
C GLN A 166 -8.26 -4.46 5.45
N ILE A 167 -8.82 -3.61 4.59
CA ILE A 167 -8.05 -2.65 3.79
C ILE A 167 -8.57 -1.26 4.09
N LEU A 168 -7.67 -0.38 4.52
CA LEU A 168 -7.90 1.00 4.91
C LEU A 168 -7.13 1.91 3.94
N GLU A 169 -7.84 2.62 3.05
CA GLU A 169 -7.24 3.51 2.04
C GLU A 169 -7.30 4.97 2.51
N LEU A 170 -6.21 5.48 3.07
CA LEU A 170 -6.14 6.81 3.69
C LEU A 170 -6.41 7.95 2.69
N LYS A 171 -6.15 7.74 1.39
CA LYS A 171 -6.40 8.73 0.34
C LYS A 171 -7.88 8.88 -0.04
N LYS A 172 -8.75 7.97 0.42
CA LYS A 172 -10.20 8.00 0.16
C LYS A 172 -11.00 8.52 1.35
N LEU A 173 -10.34 9.02 2.39
CA LEU A 173 -11.02 9.50 3.58
C LEU A 173 -11.98 10.66 3.25
N PRO A 174 -13.23 10.63 3.75
CA PRO A 174 -14.17 11.72 3.56
C PRO A 174 -13.69 12.99 4.28
N ALA A 175 -14.04 14.16 3.75
CA ALA A 175 -13.73 15.45 4.38
C ALA A 175 -14.34 15.55 5.77
N ASP A 176 -15.62 15.16 5.91
CA ASP A 176 -16.35 15.21 7.17
C ASP A 176 -16.40 13.84 7.86
N ILE A 177 -16.20 13.83 9.18
CA ILE A 177 -16.39 12.65 10.01
C ILE A 177 -17.87 12.58 10.39
N ARG A 178 -18.57 11.52 9.97
CA ARG A 178 -19.87 11.21 10.58
C ARG A 178 -19.63 10.83 12.04
N SER A 179 -20.37 11.47 12.96
CA SER A 179 -20.27 11.14 14.39
C SER A 179 -20.56 9.66 14.58
N GLY A 180 -19.65 8.93 15.22
CA GLY A 180 -19.81 7.52 15.57
C GLY A 180 -18.94 6.51 14.77
N ASP A 181 -18.14 6.93 13.78
CA ASP A 181 -17.21 6.03 13.10
C ASP A 181 -15.78 6.18 13.66
N ASP A 182 -15.48 5.39 14.69
CA ASP A 182 -14.19 5.43 15.37
C ASP A 182 -13.05 4.95 14.46
N LEU A 183 -13.32 4.05 13.51
CA LEU A 183 -12.31 3.61 12.53
C LEU A 183 -11.90 4.77 11.61
N ILE A 184 -12.85 5.59 11.17
CA ILE A 184 -12.55 6.80 10.36
C ILE A 184 -11.70 7.79 11.16
N LYS A 185 -11.94 7.95 12.47
CA LYS A 185 -11.10 8.81 13.33
C LYS A 185 -9.66 8.31 13.35
N TRP A 186 -9.46 6.99 13.54
CA TRP A 186 -8.13 6.38 13.51
C TRP A 186 -7.46 6.51 12.14
N MET A 187 -8.20 6.27 11.07
CA MET A 187 -7.67 6.44 9.71
C MET A 187 -7.25 7.90 9.45
N LYS A 188 -8.03 8.90 9.92
CA LYS A 188 -7.64 10.32 9.86
C LYS A 188 -6.40 10.60 10.70
N PHE A 189 -6.28 10.00 11.88
CA PHE A 189 -5.07 10.13 12.69
C PHE A 189 -3.85 9.57 11.94
N PHE A 190 -3.92 8.38 11.36
CA PHE A 190 -2.82 7.82 10.58
C PHE A 190 -2.47 8.66 9.34
N GLY A 191 -3.46 9.27 8.70
CA GLY A 191 -3.29 10.12 7.52
C GLY A 191 -2.92 11.59 7.83
N GLY A 192 -2.88 12.00 9.11
CA GLY A 192 -2.56 13.36 9.55
C GLY A 192 -1.17 13.81 9.13
N LYS A 193 -1.01 15.12 8.87
CA LYS A 193 0.22 15.68 8.31
C LYS A 193 0.84 16.79 9.19
N SER A 194 0.16 17.22 10.25
CA SER A 194 0.63 18.35 11.07
C SER A 194 0.28 18.17 12.54
N ARG A 195 1.13 18.74 13.40
CA ARG A 195 0.91 18.81 14.86
C ARG A 195 -0.47 19.38 15.20
N LYS A 196 -0.92 20.41 14.46
CA LYS A 196 -2.24 21.04 14.65
C LYS A 196 -3.40 20.07 14.39
N GLU A 197 -3.30 19.26 13.34
CA GLU A 197 -4.31 18.24 13.02
C GLU A 197 -4.37 17.17 14.11
N PHE A 198 -3.23 16.63 14.53
CA PHE A 198 -3.16 15.63 15.60
C PHE A 198 -3.71 16.17 16.93
N ALA A 199 -3.33 17.40 17.32
CA ALA A 199 -3.81 18.04 18.53
C ALA A 199 -5.34 18.30 18.49
N ALA A 200 -5.90 18.57 17.32
CA ALA A 200 -7.36 18.72 17.17
C ALA A 200 -8.08 17.38 17.34
N MET A 201 -7.55 16.30 16.74
CA MET A 201 -8.11 14.95 16.84
C MET A 201 -8.00 14.39 18.28
N ALA A 202 -6.90 14.66 18.98
CA ALA A 202 -6.64 14.23 20.35
C ALA A 202 -7.71 14.74 21.34
N LYS A 203 -8.36 15.87 21.06
CA LYS A 203 -9.42 16.43 21.92
C LYS A 203 -10.73 15.65 21.86
N THR A 204 -10.89 14.78 20.87
CA THR A 204 -12.17 14.08 20.60
C THR A 204 -12.24 12.66 21.13
N ASP A 205 -11.10 12.06 21.46
CA ASP A 205 -11.00 10.65 21.84
C ASP A 205 -9.78 10.39 22.72
N SER A 206 -9.95 9.71 23.84
CA SER A 206 -8.87 9.46 24.81
C SER A 206 -7.80 8.47 24.34
N PHE A 207 -8.12 7.60 23.39
CA PHE A 207 -7.16 6.68 22.77
C PHE A 207 -6.33 7.41 21.72
N ILE A 208 -6.95 8.32 20.95
CA ILE A 208 -6.25 9.19 19.99
C ILE A 208 -5.40 10.23 20.75
N GLU A 209 -5.86 10.74 21.88
CA GLU A 209 -5.05 11.59 22.77
C GLU A 209 -3.76 10.87 23.20
N GLU A 210 -3.90 9.60 23.61
CA GLU A 210 -2.73 8.78 23.99
C GLU A 210 -1.79 8.57 22.80
N ALA A 211 -2.34 8.27 21.61
CA ALA A 211 -1.55 8.13 20.39
C ALA A 211 -0.81 9.41 20.03
N TYR A 212 -1.42 10.57 20.21
CA TYR A 212 -0.79 11.86 19.99
C TYR A 212 0.36 12.11 20.98
N LYS A 213 0.15 11.80 22.29
CA LYS A 213 1.21 11.89 23.31
C LYS A 213 2.43 11.02 22.99
N GLU A 214 2.19 9.78 22.54
CA GLU A 214 3.28 8.91 22.09
C GLU A 214 4.00 9.47 20.86
N LEU A 215 3.26 10.05 19.92
CA LEU A 215 3.84 10.66 18.73
C LEU A 215 4.68 11.91 19.08
N GLU A 216 4.24 12.74 20.04
CA GLU A 216 5.01 13.89 20.57
C GLU A 216 6.29 13.42 21.25
N LYS A 217 6.18 12.42 22.13
CA LYS A 217 7.34 11.82 22.82
C LYS A 217 8.36 11.27 21.83
N LEU A 218 7.88 10.51 20.82
CA LEU A 218 8.74 9.97 19.77
C LEU A 218 9.42 11.07 18.95
N SER A 219 8.67 12.13 18.63
CA SER A 219 9.18 13.27 17.85
C SER A 219 10.19 14.15 18.62
N ALA A 220 10.19 14.06 19.96
CA ALA A 220 11.16 14.74 20.82
C ALA A 220 12.46 13.93 21.04
N ASP A 221 12.48 12.66 20.69
CA ASP A 221 13.66 11.79 20.82
C ASP A 221 14.61 11.99 19.62
N GLU A 222 15.80 12.49 19.89
CA GLU A 222 16.83 12.79 18.87
C GLU A 222 17.25 11.54 18.07
N ARG A 223 17.35 10.38 18.71
CA ARG A 223 17.73 9.13 18.05
C ARG A 223 16.62 8.62 17.15
N ALA A 224 15.38 8.67 17.65
CA ALA A 224 14.19 8.34 16.86
C ALA A 224 14.05 9.28 15.65
N LYS A 225 14.37 10.56 15.81
CA LYS A 225 14.36 11.55 14.71
C LYS A 225 15.33 11.20 13.59
N LEU A 226 16.54 10.78 13.91
CA LEU A 226 17.52 10.34 12.91
C LEU A 226 17.03 9.09 12.15
N GLU A 227 16.44 8.14 12.84
CA GLU A 227 15.86 6.94 12.21
C GLU A 227 14.67 7.30 11.30
N TYR A 228 13.78 8.17 11.77
CA TYR A 228 12.66 8.70 10.99
C TYR A 228 13.13 9.38 9.70
N GLU A 229 14.10 10.30 9.79
CA GLU A 229 14.64 11.02 8.63
C GLU A 229 15.28 10.06 7.60
N ALA A 230 15.96 9.02 8.07
CA ALA A 230 16.53 7.99 7.19
C ALA A 230 15.43 7.20 6.46
N ARG A 231 14.38 6.80 7.18
CA ARG A 231 13.21 6.08 6.59
C ARG A 231 12.45 6.97 5.61
N GLU A 232 12.17 8.20 5.98
CA GLU A 232 11.46 9.15 5.12
C GLU A 232 12.26 9.45 3.83
N ARG A 233 13.60 9.55 3.92
CA ARG A 233 14.46 9.68 2.76
C ARG A 233 14.36 8.46 1.84
N ALA A 234 14.44 7.26 2.39
CA ALA A 234 14.32 6.03 1.62
C ALA A 234 12.96 5.93 0.89
N ILE A 235 11.86 6.33 1.54
CA ILE A 235 10.53 6.39 0.92
C ILE A 235 10.50 7.41 -0.23
N ARG A 236 11.05 8.61 -0.04
CA ARG A 236 11.13 9.64 -1.10
C ARG A 236 11.94 9.17 -2.30
N ASP A 237 13.09 8.55 -2.05
CA ASP A 237 13.97 8.04 -3.10
C ASP A 237 13.27 6.92 -3.89
N TYR A 238 12.62 5.99 -3.21
CA TYR A 238 11.82 4.93 -3.84
C TYR A 238 10.69 5.52 -4.72
N ASN A 239 9.91 6.46 -4.21
CA ASN A 239 8.82 7.09 -4.95
C ASN A 239 9.33 7.87 -6.17
N SER A 240 10.48 8.53 -6.06
CA SER A 240 11.14 9.23 -7.17
C SER A 240 11.59 8.27 -8.27
N GLN A 241 12.21 7.14 -7.88
CA GLN A 241 12.63 6.09 -8.82
C GLN A 241 11.43 5.47 -9.53
N MET A 242 10.37 5.12 -8.79
CA MET A 242 9.13 4.56 -9.34
C MET A 242 8.46 5.52 -10.33
N SER A 243 8.34 6.79 -9.97
CA SER A 243 7.77 7.82 -10.85
C SER A 243 8.60 8.02 -12.13
N SER A 244 9.92 7.93 -12.02
CA SER A 244 10.83 8.03 -13.17
C SER A 244 10.73 6.80 -14.07
N ALA A 245 10.66 5.60 -13.49
CA ALA A 245 10.49 4.35 -14.23
C ALA A 245 9.15 4.30 -14.98
N LEU A 246 8.06 4.77 -14.33
CA LEU A 246 6.74 4.85 -14.95
C LEU A 246 6.76 5.78 -16.17
N ARG A 247 7.27 7.01 -16.01
CA ARG A 247 7.37 7.98 -17.14
C ARG A 247 8.19 7.43 -18.30
N LEU A 248 9.33 6.78 -18.01
CA LEU A 248 10.15 6.16 -19.04
C LEU A 248 9.42 5.00 -19.74
N GLY A 249 8.66 4.21 -18.98
CA GLY A 249 7.82 3.14 -19.51
C GLY A 249 6.72 3.66 -20.44
N GLU A 250 6.01 4.71 -20.04
CA GLU A 250 4.96 5.38 -20.82
C GLU A 250 5.55 5.97 -22.12
N GLN A 251 6.68 6.67 -22.02
CA GLN A 251 7.35 7.23 -23.20
C GLN A 251 7.74 6.12 -24.19
N LYS A 252 8.39 5.07 -23.72
CA LYS A 252 8.76 3.92 -24.59
C LYS A 252 7.55 3.20 -25.17
N GLY A 253 6.46 3.09 -24.38
CA GLY A 253 5.19 2.52 -24.83
C GLY A 253 4.57 3.36 -25.95
N MET A 254 4.52 4.68 -25.78
CA MET A 254 4.02 5.61 -26.78
C MET A 254 4.85 5.57 -28.09
N GLU A 255 6.19 5.61 -27.99
CA GLU A 255 7.08 5.50 -29.14
C GLU A 255 6.88 4.18 -29.92
N ARG A 256 6.73 3.05 -29.18
CA ARG A 256 6.43 1.75 -29.80
C ARG A 256 5.07 1.73 -30.47
N GLY A 257 4.04 2.29 -29.80
CA GLY A 257 2.71 2.39 -30.35
C GLY A 257 2.64 3.20 -31.64
N ILE A 258 3.33 4.37 -31.68
CA ILE A 258 3.42 5.21 -32.88
C ILE A 258 4.10 4.43 -34.02
N ARG A 259 5.26 3.81 -33.77
CA ARG A 259 5.97 3.02 -34.80
C ARG A 259 5.13 1.84 -35.30
N GLN A 260 4.42 1.18 -34.41
CA GLN A 260 3.54 0.07 -34.80
C GLN A 260 2.37 0.59 -35.65
N GLY A 261 1.71 1.68 -35.24
CA GLY A 261 0.63 2.30 -35.99
C GLY A 261 1.07 2.75 -37.38
N GLU A 262 2.23 3.41 -37.51
CA GLU A 262 2.82 3.80 -38.79
C GLU A 262 3.11 2.58 -39.70
N ARG A 263 3.64 1.51 -39.12
CA ARG A 263 3.92 0.26 -39.84
C ARG A 263 2.63 -0.43 -40.32
N GLU A 264 1.60 -0.49 -39.48
CA GLU A 264 0.31 -1.03 -39.86
C GLU A 264 -0.41 -0.21 -40.93
N GLU A 265 -0.33 1.12 -40.85
CA GLU A 265 -0.87 2.01 -41.88
C GLU A 265 -0.16 1.84 -43.20
N ARG A 266 1.18 1.84 -43.22
CA ARG A 266 1.98 1.57 -44.43
C ARG A 266 1.64 0.22 -45.04
N ARG A 267 1.52 -0.82 -44.21
CA ARG A 267 1.08 -2.14 -44.64
C ARG A 267 -0.29 -2.10 -45.32
N ARG A 268 -1.27 -1.44 -44.71
CA ARG A 268 -2.61 -1.28 -45.27
C ARG A 268 -2.61 -0.54 -46.61
N ILE A 269 -1.79 0.50 -46.75
CA ILE A 269 -1.64 1.24 -48.00
C ILE A 269 -1.05 0.35 -49.06
N ILE A 270 0.03 -0.39 -48.80
CA ILE A 270 0.68 -1.32 -49.73
C ILE A 270 -0.32 -2.40 -50.19
N GLU A 271 -1.00 -3.06 -49.23
CA GLU A 271 -2.01 -4.09 -49.54
C GLU A 271 -3.11 -3.55 -50.48
N ASN A 272 -3.54 -2.30 -50.25
CA ASN A 272 -4.57 -1.66 -51.07
C ASN A 272 -4.08 -1.35 -52.50
N GLN A 273 -2.80 -0.95 -52.68
CA GLN A 273 -2.22 -0.75 -53.99
C GLN A 273 -2.06 -2.07 -54.78
N LEU A 274 -1.62 -3.12 -54.10
CA LEU A 274 -1.50 -4.46 -54.68
C LEU A 274 -2.88 -5.05 -55.07
N LYS A 275 -3.92 -4.82 -54.29
CA LYS A 275 -5.32 -5.19 -54.63
C LYS A 275 -5.86 -4.46 -55.82
N LYS A 276 -5.35 -3.24 -56.14
CA LYS A 276 -5.69 -2.46 -57.35
C LYS A 276 -4.92 -2.94 -58.57
N GLY A 277 -4.16 -4.00 -58.48
CA GLY A 277 -3.42 -4.62 -59.61
C GLY A 277 -2.03 -4.01 -59.86
N ARG A 278 -1.52 -3.14 -59.00
CA ARG A 278 -0.16 -2.61 -59.13
C ARG A 278 0.88 -3.65 -58.71
N SER A 279 2.05 -3.59 -59.39
CA SER A 279 3.18 -4.43 -59.00
C SER A 279 3.82 -3.91 -57.69
N MET A 280 4.72 -4.69 -57.11
CA MET A 280 5.48 -4.28 -55.92
C MET A 280 6.45 -3.13 -56.25
N GLU A 281 7.04 -3.18 -57.44
CA GLU A 281 7.95 -2.14 -57.99
C GLU A 281 7.19 -0.81 -58.14
N GLU A 282 6.06 -0.81 -58.81
CA GLU A 282 5.21 0.37 -58.98
C GLU A 282 4.70 0.90 -57.61
N THR A 283 4.41 0.02 -56.67
CA THR A 283 3.99 0.42 -55.31
C THR A 283 5.14 1.03 -54.52
N ALA A 284 6.36 0.51 -54.66
CA ALA A 284 7.56 1.06 -54.03
C ALA A 284 7.86 2.46 -54.56
N GLU A 285 7.83 2.65 -55.90
CA GLU A 285 8.03 3.95 -56.53
C GLU A 285 6.98 4.98 -56.10
N LEU A 286 5.69 4.59 -56.11
CA LEU A 286 4.58 5.47 -55.71
C LEU A 286 4.68 5.96 -54.27
N LEU A 287 5.13 5.09 -53.34
CA LEU A 287 5.20 5.38 -51.90
C LEU A 287 6.58 5.92 -51.47
N GLY A 288 7.56 5.99 -52.40
CA GLY A 288 8.95 6.38 -52.11
C GLY A 288 9.64 5.41 -51.12
N LEU A 289 9.28 4.11 -51.17
CA LEU A 289 9.84 3.06 -50.32
C LEU A 289 10.79 2.16 -51.09
N ASN A 290 11.69 1.49 -50.37
CA ASN A 290 12.50 0.44 -50.95
C ASN A 290 11.67 -0.80 -51.30
N LEU A 291 11.98 -1.48 -52.40
CA LEU A 291 11.29 -2.71 -52.80
C LEU A 291 11.36 -3.80 -51.70
N SER A 292 12.47 -3.89 -50.98
CA SER A 292 12.63 -4.79 -49.83
C SER A 292 11.65 -4.48 -48.68
N GLU A 293 11.40 -3.21 -48.41
CA GLU A 293 10.46 -2.75 -47.38
C GLU A 293 9.00 -3.07 -47.78
N VAL A 294 8.67 -2.87 -49.08
CA VAL A 294 7.34 -3.24 -49.60
C VAL A 294 7.10 -4.74 -49.50
N ARG A 295 8.12 -5.56 -49.84
CA ARG A 295 8.02 -7.04 -49.72
C ARG A 295 7.85 -7.50 -48.27
N GLU A 296 8.62 -6.95 -47.33
CA GLU A 296 8.52 -7.24 -45.91
C GLU A 296 7.12 -6.89 -45.39
N LEU A 297 6.64 -5.69 -45.66
CA LEU A 297 5.32 -5.21 -45.17
C LEU A 297 4.14 -5.94 -45.86
N ALA A 298 4.31 -6.39 -47.12
CA ALA A 298 3.31 -7.20 -47.80
C ALA A 298 3.25 -8.67 -47.33
N GLY A 299 4.16 -9.10 -46.45
CA GLY A 299 4.20 -10.47 -45.93
C GLY A 299 4.71 -11.50 -46.93
N LYS A 300 5.41 -11.07 -47.98
CA LYS A 300 6.05 -11.93 -48.94
C LYS A 300 7.58 -11.89 -48.72
N GLU A 301 8.00 -12.54 -47.62
CA GLU A 301 9.43 -12.87 -47.49
C GLU A 301 9.87 -13.86 -48.56
N LYS A 302 11.11 -13.73 -48.98
CA LYS A 302 11.74 -14.49 -50.05
C LYS A 302 11.43 -15.99 -50.03
N GLU A 303 10.91 -16.52 -51.14
CA GLU A 303 11.35 -17.82 -51.59
C GLU A 303 12.81 -17.80 -52.06
#